data_566651a5f9afe6461cc7781a28fad4bf
#
_entry.id   566651a5f9afe6461cc7781a28fad4bf
#
_cell.length_a   1.000
_cell.length_b   1.000
_cell.length_c   1.000
_cell.angle_alpha   90.00
_cell.angle_beta   90.00
_cell.angle_gamma   90.00
#
_symmetry.space_group_name_H-M   'P 1'
#
loop_
_entity.id
_entity.type
_entity.pdbx_description
1 polymer ?
#
loop_
_entity_poly.entity_id
_entity_poly.type
_entity_poly.pdbx_seq_one_letter_code
_entity_poly.pdbx_strand_id
1 'polypeptide(L)'
;ALMRPEAITPAVLFLLGDDAPTRTIMGAGAGSFAVIKIMESEGINLPPSDWSPEAVAAHFAEISDMSQARALEGAFQQTQKYVGHAAARAGVKL
;
A
#
# COMPACT_ATOMS: atom_id res chain seq x y z
N ALA A 1 13.69 -26.82 14.34
CA ALA A 1 13.66 -26.59 15.77
C ALA A 1 13.15 -25.20 16.13
N LEU A 2 13.49 -24.14 15.34
CA LEU A 2 13.03 -22.78 15.61
C LEU A 2 11.66 -22.50 15.02
N MET A 3 11.24 -23.22 13.99
CA MET A 3 9.97 -23.03 13.30
C MET A 3 8.88 -23.90 13.95
N ARG A 4 8.50 -23.56 15.16
CA ARG A 4 7.54 -24.34 15.95
C ARG A 4 6.17 -23.69 15.93
N PRO A 5 5.07 -24.50 15.89
CA PRO A 5 3.71 -23.95 15.90
C PRO A 5 3.41 -23.04 17.11
N GLU A 6 4.00 -23.35 18.25
CA GLU A 6 3.78 -22.57 19.49
C GLU A 6 4.30 -21.15 19.37
N ALA A 7 5.21 -20.88 18.44
CA ALA A 7 5.73 -19.53 18.21
C ALA A 7 4.70 -18.62 17.52
N ILE A 8 3.66 -19.19 16.91
CA ILE A 8 2.63 -18.41 16.19
C ILE A 8 1.42 -18.11 17.08
N THR A 9 1.12 -18.99 18.02
CA THR A 9 -0.06 -18.88 18.89
C THR A 9 -0.24 -17.52 19.55
N PRO A 10 0.82 -16.84 20.09
CA PRO A 10 0.63 -15.55 20.73
C PRO A 10 0.04 -14.49 19.78
N ALA A 11 0.45 -14.47 18.50
CA ALA A 11 -0.10 -13.53 17.54
C ALA A 11 -1.58 -13.82 17.27
N VAL A 12 -1.95 -15.09 17.12
CA VAL A 12 -3.34 -15.46 16.90
C VAL A 12 -4.21 -15.05 18.09
N LEU A 13 -3.76 -15.34 19.31
CA LEU A 13 -4.50 -14.98 20.51
C LEU A 13 -4.63 -13.46 20.66
N PHE A 14 -3.58 -12.71 20.32
CA PHE A 14 -3.64 -11.24 20.35
C PHE A 14 -4.70 -10.72 19.38
N LEU A 15 -4.74 -11.25 18.14
CA LEU A 15 -5.69 -10.80 17.13
C LEU A 15 -7.13 -11.18 17.46
N LEU A 16 -7.36 -12.18 18.32
CA LEU A 16 -8.68 -12.58 18.77
C LEU A 16 -9.12 -11.84 20.06
N GLY A 17 -8.22 -11.09 20.68
CA GLY A 17 -8.47 -10.42 21.94
C GLY A 17 -9.15 -9.08 21.79
N ASP A 18 -9.50 -8.47 22.92
CA ASP A 18 -10.24 -7.20 22.99
C ASP A 18 -9.41 -6.01 22.47
N ASP A 19 -8.08 -6.10 22.58
CA ASP A 19 -7.17 -5.04 22.17
C ASP A 19 -6.69 -5.21 20.73
N ALA A 20 -7.25 -6.15 19.97
CA ALA A 20 -6.81 -6.42 18.61
C ALA A 20 -7.05 -5.24 17.68
N PRO A 21 -6.04 -4.84 16.87
CA PRO A 21 -6.24 -3.80 15.88
C PRO A 21 -7.11 -4.28 14.73
N THR A 22 -7.73 -3.33 14.02
CA THR A 22 -8.51 -3.62 12.82
C THR A 22 -7.64 -3.47 11.58
N ARG A 23 -7.92 -4.26 10.54
CA ARG A 23 -7.25 -4.17 9.24
C ARG A 23 -5.74 -4.31 9.32
N THR A 24 -5.30 -5.23 10.17
CA THR A 24 -3.88 -5.44 10.40
C THR A 24 -3.49 -6.84 9.97
N ILE A 25 -2.42 -6.93 9.20
CA ILE A 25 -1.81 -8.21 8.81
C ILE A 25 -0.58 -8.40 9.66
N MET A 26 -0.49 -9.52 10.35
CA MET A 26 0.70 -9.84 11.15
C MET A 26 1.46 -11.00 10.56
N GLY A 27 2.78 -10.85 10.50
CA GLY A 27 3.70 -11.95 10.24
C GLY A 27 4.17 -12.51 11.57
N ALA A 28 4.22 -13.82 11.69
CA ALA A 28 4.70 -14.48 12.90
C ALA A 28 5.46 -15.75 12.55
N GLY A 29 6.58 -15.96 13.20
CA GLY A 29 7.37 -17.17 13.03
C GLY A 29 8.63 -17.13 13.85
N ALA A 30 9.05 -18.27 14.36
CA ALA A 30 10.30 -18.45 15.12
C ALA A 30 10.49 -17.39 16.23
N GLY A 31 9.40 -16.95 16.85
CA GLY A 31 9.44 -15.93 17.91
C GLY A 31 9.51 -14.50 17.42
N SER A 32 9.44 -14.26 16.13
CA SER A 32 9.41 -12.91 15.56
C SER A 32 7.97 -12.51 15.22
N PHE A 33 7.62 -11.27 15.46
CA PHE A 33 6.30 -10.72 15.16
C PHE A 33 6.49 -9.39 14.44
N ALA A 34 5.71 -9.19 13.37
CA ALA A 34 5.79 -7.96 12.58
C ALA A 34 4.43 -7.63 12.00
N VAL A 35 4.23 -6.37 11.66
CA VAL A 35 3.03 -5.91 10.95
C VAL A 35 3.40 -5.75 9.48
N ILE A 36 2.54 -6.24 8.60
CA ILE A 36 2.71 -6.15 7.15
C ILE A 36 1.75 -5.11 6.62
N LYS A 37 2.25 -4.20 5.79
CA LYS A 37 1.42 -3.20 5.12
C LYS A 37 1.64 -3.27 3.62
N ILE A 38 0.54 -3.10 2.87
CA ILE A 38 0.61 -2.96 1.42
C ILE A 38 0.76 -1.47 1.13
N MET A 39 1.85 -1.10 0.47
CA MET A 39 2.21 0.28 0.20
C MET A 39 2.00 0.59 -1.27
N GLU A 40 1.58 1.82 -1.56
CA GLU A 40 1.47 2.30 -2.92
C GLU A 40 2.42 3.48 -3.11
N SER A 41 3.18 3.48 -4.21
CA SER A 41 4.02 4.62 -4.58
C SER A 41 3.15 5.83 -4.85
N GLU A 42 3.72 7.03 -4.76
CA GLU A 42 2.99 8.25 -5.11
C GLU A 42 2.51 8.21 -6.55
N GLY A 43 3.34 7.69 -7.45
CA GLY A 43 3.01 7.58 -8.86
C GLY A 43 3.01 8.90 -9.59
N ILE A 44 2.53 8.87 -10.82
CA ILE A 44 2.41 10.06 -11.67
C ILE A 44 1.04 10.05 -12.35
N ASN A 45 0.67 11.18 -12.93
CA ASN A 45 -0.54 11.28 -13.74
C ASN A 45 -0.16 11.73 -15.14
N LEU A 46 -0.66 11.02 -16.14
CA LEU A 46 -0.39 11.31 -17.56
C LEU A 46 -1.62 11.92 -18.22
N PRO A 47 -1.44 12.87 -19.15
CA PRO A 47 -2.57 13.39 -19.94
C PRO A 47 -3.11 12.31 -20.88
N PRO A 48 -4.38 12.41 -21.35
CA PRO A 48 -4.95 11.40 -22.21
C PRO A 48 -4.14 11.10 -23.49
N SER A 49 -3.42 12.09 -24.00
CA SER A 49 -2.54 11.90 -25.17
C SER A 49 -1.39 10.91 -24.92
N ASP A 50 -1.04 10.69 -23.64
CA ASP A 50 0.04 9.80 -23.24
C ASP A 50 -0.47 8.50 -22.60
N TRP A 51 -1.73 8.16 -22.77
CA TRP A 51 -2.28 6.91 -22.27
C TRP A 51 -1.90 5.77 -23.22
N SER A 52 -0.66 5.31 -23.13
CA SER A 52 -0.12 4.25 -23.96
C SER A 52 0.86 3.39 -23.16
N PRO A 53 1.04 2.11 -23.57
CA PRO A 53 2.04 1.27 -22.91
C PRO A 53 3.45 1.84 -23.00
N GLU A 54 3.77 2.50 -24.10
CA GLU A 54 5.08 3.10 -24.33
C GLU A 54 5.36 4.25 -23.35
N ALA A 55 4.35 5.09 -23.10
CA ALA A 55 4.50 6.19 -22.15
C ALA A 55 4.62 5.66 -20.71
N VAL A 56 3.85 4.64 -20.35
CA VAL A 56 3.98 4.00 -19.02
C VAL A 56 5.38 3.43 -18.86
N ALA A 57 5.90 2.75 -19.86
CA ALA A 57 7.25 2.21 -19.82
C ALA A 57 8.32 3.30 -19.69
N ALA A 58 8.16 4.40 -20.40
CA ALA A 58 9.10 5.53 -20.35
C ALA A 58 9.15 6.18 -18.97
N HIS A 59 8.02 6.19 -18.23
CA HIS A 59 7.91 6.80 -16.91
C HIS A 59 7.96 5.78 -15.77
N PHE A 60 8.29 4.52 -16.05
CA PHE A 60 8.17 3.46 -15.03
C PHE A 60 9.06 3.69 -13.82
N ALA A 61 10.24 4.29 -14.00
CA ALA A 61 11.11 4.60 -12.86
C ALA A 61 10.41 5.56 -11.88
N GLU A 62 9.72 6.57 -12.38
CA GLU A 62 8.96 7.51 -11.55
C GLU A 62 7.73 6.83 -10.94
N ILE A 63 7.01 6.02 -11.72
CA ILE A 63 5.83 5.29 -11.25
C ILE A 63 6.19 4.38 -10.08
N SER A 64 7.34 3.74 -10.12
CA SER A 64 7.78 2.77 -9.12
C SER A 64 8.61 3.36 -7.99
N ASP A 65 8.82 4.67 -7.97
CA ASP A 65 9.57 5.33 -6.90
C ASP A 65 8.78 5.26 -5.59
N MET A 66 9.30 4.51 -4.62
CA MET A 66 8.66 4.27 -3.34
C MET A 66 9.03 5.28 -2.26
N SER A 67 9.80 6.32 -2.59
CA SER A 67 10.27 7.30 -1.60
C SER A 67 9.12 8.05 -0.91
N GLN A 68 7.99 8.21 -1.61
CA GLN A 68 6.78 8.86 -1.07
C GLN A 68 5.64 7.85 -0.88
N ALA A 69 5.96 6.56 -0.82
CA ALA A 69 4.95 5.51 -0.71
C ALA A 69 4.19 5.62 0.61
N ARG A 70 2.92 5.24 0.57
CA ARG A 70 2.07 5.20 1.77
C ARG A 70 1.12 4.02 1.69
N ALA A 71 0.68 3.57 2.87
CA ALA A 71 -0.35 2.55 2.96
C ALA A 71 -1.71 3.24 2.90
N LEU A 72 -2.51 2.94 1.87
CA LEU A 72 -3.85 3.48 1.74
C LEU A 72 -4.83 2.60 2.50
N GLU A 73 -5.84 3.23 3.11
CA GLU A 73 -6.80 2.51 3.95
C GLU A 73 -7.89 1.81 3.15
N GLY A 74 -8.05 2.14 1.86
CA GLY A 74 -9.04 1.49 1.02
C GLY A 74 -9.07 2.04 -0.39
N ALA A 75 -9.89 1.42 -1.23
CA ALA A 75 -10.01 1.77 -2.65
C ALA A 75 -10.50 3.21 -2.87
N PHE A 76 -11.33 3.71 -1.95
CA PHE A 76 -11.83 5.09 -2.07
C PHE A 76 -10.70 6.11 -1.92
N GLN A 77 -9.76 5.89 -1.02
CA GLN A 77 -8.59 6.76 -0.88
C GLN A 77 -7.73 6.74 -2.14
N GLN A 78 -7.56 5.57 -2.76
CA GLN A 78 -6.82 5.47 -4.00
C GLN A 78 -7.50 6.27 -5.11
N THR A 79 -8.81 6.17 -5.23
CA THR A 79 -9.57 6.94 -6.22
C THR A 79 -9.43 8.43 -5.99
N GLN A 80 -9.55 8.90 -4.75
CA GLN A 80 -9.37 10.30 -4.41
C GLN A 80 -7.97 10.80 -4.76
N LYS A 81 -6.95 10.00 -4.49
CA LYS A 81 -5.57 10.32 -4.83
C LYS A 81 -5.40 10.49 -6.34
N TYR A 82 -5.92 9.55 -7.13
CA TYR A 82 -5.78 9.58 -8.59
C TYR A 82 -6.55 10.75 -9.21
N VAL A 83 -7.77 11.01 -8.74
CA VAL A 83 -8.57 12.15 -9.20
C VAL A 83 -7.88 13.47 -8.83
N GLY A 84 -7.30 13.55 -7.62
CA GLY A 84 -6.55 14.71 -7.19
C GLY A 84 -5.34 15.00 -8.07
N HIS A 85 -4.59 13.95 -8.43
CA HIS A 85 -3.45 14.07 -9.34
C HIS A 85 -3.90 14.55 -10.73
N ALA A 86 -4.99 14.00 -11.25
CA ALA A 86 -5.51 14.39 -12.54
C ALA A 86 -5.98 15.85 -12.53
N ALA A 87 -6.67 16.27 -11.46
CA ALA A 87 -7.14 17.65 -11.31
C ALA A 87 -5.96 18.62 -11.21
N ALA A 88 -4.93 18.28 -10.45
CA ALA A 88 -3.74 19.13 -10.32
C ALA A 88 -3.01 19.27 -11.65
N ARG A 89 -2.85 18.18 -12.40
CA ARG A 89 -2.23 18.20 -13.72
C ARG A 89 -3.02 19.08 -14.71
N ALA A 90 -4.34 18.98 -14.68
CA ALA A 90 -5.21 19.73 -15.59
C ALA A 90 -5.52 21.14 -15.10
N GLY A 91 -5.08 21.52 -13.90
CA GLY A 91 -5.38 22.83 -13.33
C GLY A 91 -6.83 23.01 -12.89
N VAL A 92 -7.51 21.91 -12.58
CA VAL A 92 -8.92 21.92 -12.15
C VAL A 92 -9.00 21.89 -10.63
N LYS A 93 -9.87 22.71 -10.06
CA LYS A 93 -10.19 22.67 -8.64
C LYS A 93 -11.27 21.63 -8.36
N LEU A 94 -11.07 20.87 -7.34
CA LEU A 94 -12.07 19.91 -6.86
C LEU A 94 -12.92 20.50 -5.74
#